data_90af16ec9b21c3ec858c4fe5fac5412d
#
_entry.id   90af16ec9b21c3ec858c4fe5fac5412d
#
_cell.length_a   1.000
_cell.length_b   1.000
_cell.length_c   1.000
_cell.angle_alpha   90.00
_cell.angle_beta   90.00
_cell.angle_gamma   90.00
#
_symmetry.space_group_name_H-M   'P 1'
#
loop_
_entity.id
_entity.type
_entity.pdbx_description
1 polymer ?
#
loop_
_entity_poly.entity_id
_entity_poly.type
_entity_poly.pdbx_seq_one_letter_code
_entity_poly.pdbx_strand_id
1 'polypeptide(L)'
;RRYPDTSIHRILTDLVSGTDPAEIAHRYAAFAAESAEESSKNEVRAVTGERAAEDCYMAEYMCAHLGERHVGIISGATPRGIFVKLPNNAEGFVSLNDFPDCDFEFDGEITHMDRRSGLTLTVGEEL
;
A
#
# COMPACT_ATOMS: atom_id res chain seq x y z
N ARG A 1 6.44 -3.76 16.15
CA ARG A 1 7.28 -2.92 15.28
C ARG A 1 8.74 -2.85 15.76
N ARG A 2 9.00 -2.88 17.09
CA ARG A 2 10.36 -2.83 17.68
C ARG A 2 10.86 -4.18 18.25
N TYR A 3 10.11 -5.23 18.08
CA TYR A 3 10.49 -6.55 18.60
C TYR A 3 11.78 -7.10 17.96
N PRO A 4 12.04 -6.95 16.66
CA PRO A 4 13.32 -7.32 16.05
C PRO A 4 14.51 -6.60 16.69
N ASP A 5 14.40 -5.29 16.94
CA ASP A 5 15.45 -4.52 17.61
C ASP A 5 15.78 -5.10 18.99
N THR A 6 14.74 -5.40 19.79
CA THR A 6 14.91 -5.99 21.12
C THR A 6 15.57 -7.36 21.05
N SER A 7 15.22 -8.17 20.03
CA SER A 7 15.82 -9.49 19.81
C SER A 7 17.31 -9.39 19.45
N ILE A 8 17.67 -8.45 18.57
CA ILE A 8 19.06 -8.15 18.21
C ILE A 8 19.85 -7.64 19.42
N HIS A 9 19.28 -6.72 20.20
CA HIS A 9 19.93 -6.21 21.41
C HIS A 9 20.21 -7.30 22.43
N ARG A 10 19.33 -8.27 22.60
CA ARG A 10 19.57 -9.41 23.48
C ARG A 10 20.79 -10.23 23.03
N ILE A 11 20.87 -10.54 21.73
CA ILE A 11 21.99 -11.30 21.13
C ILE A 11 23.31 -10.50 21.28
N LEU A 12 23.26 -9.20 20.99
CA LEU A 12 24.43 -8.32 21.12
C LEU A 12 24.90 -8.19 22.57
N THR A 13 24.00 -8.15 23.53
CA THR A 13 24.33 -8.10 24.95
C THR A 13 25.13 -9.32 25.37
N ASP A 14 24.71 -10.52 24.97
CA ASP A 14 25.45 -11.75 25.27
C ASP A 14 26.85 -11.75 24.61
N LEU A 15 26.94 -11.24 23.35
CA LEU A 15 28.21 -11.13 22.65
C LEU A 15 29.19 -10.17 23.36
N VAL A 16 28.71 -8.97 23.74
CA VAL A 16 29.53 -7.96 24.45
C VAL A 16 29.90 -8.42 25.85
N SER A 17 29.09 -9.27 26.47
CA SER A 17 29.37 -9.89 27.78
C SER A 17 30.44 -10.99 27.72
N GLY A 18 30.95 -11.28 26.53
CA GLY A 18 32.06 -12.23 26.32
C GLY A 18 31.62 -13.69 26.12
N THR A 19 30.34 -13.92 25.81
CA THR A 19 29.87 -15.27 25.43
C THR A 19 30.46 -15.65 24.06
N ASP A 20 30.90 -16.90 23.93
CA ASP A 20 31.46 -17.40 22.67
C ASP A 20 30.46 -17.28 21.50
N PRO A 21 30.89 -16.69 20.35
CA PRO A 21 30.03 -16.53 19.18
C PRO A 21 29.38 -17.83 18.69
N ALA A 22 30.07 -18.97 18.80
CA ALA A 22 29.54 -20.25 18.39
C ALA A 22 28.39 -20.72 19.32
N GLU A 23 28.51 -20.45 20.62
CA GLU A 23 27.47 -20.74 21.60
C GLU A 23 26.25 -19.81 21.36
N ILE A 24 26.46 -18.53 21.07
CA ILE A 24 25.40 -17.57 20.72
C ILE A 24 24.65 -18.04 19.49
N ALA A 25 25.37 -18.39 18.43
CA ALA A 25 24.76 -18.88 17.19
C ALA A 25 23.88 -20.11 17.43
N HIS A 26 24.38 -21.07 18.21
CA HIS A 26 23.60 -22.26 18.53
C HIS A 26 22.35 -21.93 19.40
N ARG A 27 22.51 -21.08 20.41
CA ARG A 27 21.44 -20.69 21.35
C ARG A 27 20.31 -19.92 20.67
N TYR A 28 20.64 -19.02 19.75
CA TYR A 28 19.69 -18.09 19.18
C TYR A 28 19.21 -18.43 17.75
N ALA A 29 19.78 -19.45 17.08
CA ALA A 29 19.43 -19.75 15.69
C ALA A 29 17.92 -19.97 15.47
N ALA A 30 17.30 -20.86 16.26
CA ALA A 30 15.87 -21.14 16.15
C ALA A 30 15.02 -19.91 16.54
N PHE A 31 15.37 -19.25 17.65
CA PHE A 31 14.69 -18.06 18.12
C PHE A 31 14.77 -16.91 17.10
N ALA A 32 15.91 -16.69 16.48
CA ALA A 32 16.07 -15.62 15.48
C ALA A 32 15.22 -15.88 14.23
N ALA A 33 15.17 -17.11 13.76
CA ALA A 33 14.35 -17.50 12.61
C ALA A 33 12.85 -17.31 12.91
N GLU A 34 12.37 -17.84 14.03
CA GLU A 34 10.97 -17.71 14.44
C GLU A 34 10.58 -16.23 14.69
N SER A 35 11.44 -15.49 15.41
CA SER A 35 11.23 -14.06 15.67
C SER A 35 11.18 -13.23 14.40
N ALA A 36 12.01 -13.51 13.40
CA ALA A 36 12.01 -12.82 12.12
C ALA A 36 10.72 -13.10 11.33
N GLU A 37 10.30 -14.36 11.26
CA GLU A 37 9.08 -14.74 10.55
C GLU A 37 7.84 -14.13 11.18
N GLU A 38 7.67 -14.25 12.49
CA GLU A 38 6.53 -13.70 13.22
C GLU A 38 6.50 -12.17 13.18
N SER A 39 7.67 -11.52 13.28
CA SER A 39 7.76 -10.06 13.18
C SER A 39 7.33 -9.56 11.81
N SER A 40 7.75 -10.23 10.74
CA SER A 40 7.37 -9.88 9.37
C SER A 40 5.87 -10.05 9.13
N LYS A 41 5.29 -11.16 9.58
CA LYS A 41 3.84 -11.39 9.50
C LYS A 41 3.04 -10.32 10.25
N ASN A 42 3.48 -10.01 11.47
CA ASN A 42 2.77 -9.04 12.30
C ASN A 42 2.94 -7.60 11.80
N GLU A 43 4.07 -7.26 11.17
CA GLU A 43 4.26 -5.97 10.51
C GLU A 43 3.27 -5.79 9.35
N VAL A 44 3.15 -6.79 8.48
CA VAL A 44 2.18 -6.75 7.37
C VAL A 44 0.75 -6.59 7.90
N ARG A 45 0.38 -7.33 8.96
CA ARG A 45 -0.95 -7.19 9.58
C ARG A 45 -1.18 -5.80 10.17
N ALA A 46 -0.19 -5.24 10.85
CA ALA A 46 -0.28 -3.91 11.44
C ALA A 46 -0.44 -2.83 10.35
N VAL A 47 0.37 -2.87 9.29
CA VAL A 47 0.27 -1.93 8.17
C VAL A 47 -1.07 -2.06 7.44
N THR A 48 -1.56 -3.28 7.25
CA THR A 48 -2.88 -3.51 6.64
C THR A 48 -4.00 -2.92 7.50
N GLY A 49 -3.93 -3.12 8.82
CA GLY A 49 -4.92 -2.55 9.75
C GLY A 49 -4.86 -1.02 9.81
N GLU A 50 -3.66 -0.43 9.79
CA GLU A 50 -3.46 1.02 9.76
C GLU A 50 -4.09 1.62 8.48
N ARG A 51 -3.80 1.05 7.31
CA ARG A 51 -4.38 1.48 6.03
C ARG A 51 -5.90 1.38 6.01
N ALA A 52 -6.45 0.25 6.48
CA ALA A 52 -7.90 0.07 6.53
C ALA A 52 -8.59 1.09 7.45
N ALA A 53 -7.94 1.49 8.54
CA ALA A 53 -8.46 2.55 9.42
C ALA A 53 -8.38 3.92 8.74
N GLU A 54 -7.28 4.25 8.08
CA GLU A 54 -7.13 5.48 7.30
C GLU A 54 -8.19 5.57 6.19
N ASP A 55 -8.41 4.49 5.43
CA ASP A 55 -9.42 4.43 4.38
C ASP A 55 -10.84 4.65 4.94
N CYS A 56 -11.14 4.09 6.11
CA CYS A 56 -12.43 4.27 6.77
C CYS A 56 -12.67 5.74 7.17
N TYR A 57 -11.68 6.39 7.79
CA TYR A 57 -11.78 7.81 8.15
C TYR A 57 -11.84 8.72 6.91
N MET A 58 -11.09 8.37 5.87
CA MET A 58 -11.12 9.13 4.62
C MET A 58 -12.48 9.00 3.93
N ALA A 59 -13.07 7.82 3.91
CA ALA A 59 -14.41 7.60 3.38
C ALA A 59 -15.47 8.38 4.16
N GLU A 60 -15.38 8.40 5.49
CA GLU A 60 -16.28 9.20 6.34
C GLU A 60 -16.15 10.70 6.06
N TYR A 61 -14.92 11.19 5.94
CA TYR A 61 -14.65 12.58 5.57
C TYR A 61 -15.25 12.92 4.21
N MET A 62 -15.07 12.06 3.20
CA MET A 62 -15.59 12.27 1.84
C MET A 62 -17.11 12.17 1.76
N CYS A 63 -17.78 11.54 2.71
CA CYS A 63 -19.25 11.56 2.77
C CYS A 63 -19.84 12.97 2.90
N ALA A 64 -19.13 13.89 3.53
CA ALA A 64 -19.55 15.29 3.63
C ALA A 64 -19.38 16.07 2.31
N HIS A 65 -18.59 15.54 1.37
CA HIS A 65 -18.25 16.15 0.08
C HIS A 65 -18.92 15.47 -1.12
N LEU A 66 -19.96 14.68 -0.86
CA LEU A 66 -20.70 13.99 -1.91
C LEU A 66 -21.36 14.98 -2.88
N GLY A 67 -21.13 14.78 -4.17
CA GLY A 67 -21.65 15.62 -5.25
C GLY A 67 -20.76 16.81 -5.60
N GLU A 68 -19.65 17.03 -4.90
CA GLU A 68 -18.64 18.02 -5.27
C GLU A 68 -17.77 17.48 -6.43
N ARG A 69 -17.23 18.43 -7.20
CA ARG A 69 -16.25 18.11 -8.25
C ARG A 69 -14.85 18.40 -7.72
N HIS A 70 -13.99 17.44 -7.88
CA HIS A 70 -12.60 17.55 -7.46
C HIS A 70 -11.68 17.28 -8.65
N VAL A 71 -10.50 17.88 -8.61
CA VAL A 71 -9.41 17.55 -9.53
C VAL A 71 -8.44 16.62 -8.80
N GLY A 72 -8.08 15.52 -9.43
CA GLY A 72 -7.15 14.56 -8.86
C GLY A 72 -6.15 14.06 -9.88
N ILE A 73 -5.22 13.22 -9.44
CA ILE A 73 -4.21 12.60 -10.30
C ILE A 73 -4.54 11.10 -10.41
N ILE A 74 -4.50 10.57 -11.60
CA ILE A 74 -4.66 9.14 -11.83
C ILE A 74 -3.47 8.43 -11.18
N SER A 75 -3.72 7.68 -10.11
CA SER A 75 -2.71 6.97 -9.33
C SER A 75 -2.50 5.53 -9.76
N GLY A 76 -3.49 4.95 -10.44
CA GLY A 76 -3.41 3.59 -10.94
C GLY A 76 -4.46 3.29 -12.00
N ALA A 77 -4.17 2.34 -12.86
CA ALA A 77 -5.08 1.85 -13.88
C ALA A 77 -5.28 0.33 -13.75
N THR A 78 -6.49 -0.12 -13.96
CA THR A 78 -6.88 -1.53 -13.96
C THR A 78 -7.84 -1.80 -15.10
N PRO A 79 -8.03 -3.04 -15.57
CA PRO A 79 -8.97 -3.33 -16.66
C PRO A 79 -10.42 -2.89 -16.42
N ARG A 80 -10.80 -2.56 -15.16
CA ARG A 80 -12.17 -2.17 -14.78
C ARG A 80 -12.35 -0.67 -14.58
N GLY A 81 -11.27 0.09 -14.43
CA GLY A 81 -11.29 1.51 -14.12
C GLY A 81 -9.96 2.02 -13.64
N ILE A 82 -9.99 3.25 -13.19
CA ILE A 82 -8.82 3.99 -12.72
C ILE A 82 -8.97 4.34 -11.24
N PHE A 83 -7.84 4.44 -10.56
CA PHE A 83 -7.76 5.05 -9.24
C PHE A 83 -7.36 6.50 -9.39
N VAL A 84 -8.05 7.39 -8.69
CA VAL A 84 -7.78 8.84 -8.71
C VAL A 84 -7.48 9.28 -7.29
N LYS A 85 -6.35 9.92 -7.13
CA LYS A 85 -5.89 10.47 -5.85
C LYS A 85 -6.08 11.98 -5.83
N LEU A 86 -6.79 12.45 -4.81
CA LEU A 86 -7.04 13.87 -4.57
C LEU A 86 -5.87 14.54 -3.81
N PRO A 87 -5.78 15.89 -3.82
CA PRO A 87 -4.75 16.63 -3.06
C PRO A 87 -4.76 16.40 -1.55
N ASN A 88 -5.90 16.00 -0.98
CA ASN A 88 -6.07 15.64 0.44
C ASN A 88 -5.67 14.20 0.75
N ASN A 89 -5.06 13.49 -0.20
CA ASN A 89 -4.70 12.06 -0.17
C ASN A 89 -5.89 11.08 -0.18
N ALA A 90 -7.13 11.52 -0.30
CA ALA A 90 -8.23 10.60 -0.58
C ALA A 90 -8.01 9.95 -1.94
N GLU A 91 -8.21 8.65 -2.00
CA GLU A 91 -8.13 7.88 -3.24
C GLU A 91 -9.48 7.22 -3.51
N GLY A 92 -10.00 7.38 -4.71
CA GLY A 92 -11.26 6.82 -5.16
C GLY A 92 -11.09 5.98 -6.42
N PHE A 93 -12.00 5.03 -6.61
CA PHE A 93 -12.07 4.24 -7.83
C PHE A 93 -13.16 4.82 -8.75
N VAL A 94 -12.80 5.07 -10.00
CA VAL A 94 -13.70 5.50 -11.07
C VAL A 94 -13.83 4.36 -12.07
N SER A 95 -15.04 3.86 -12.23
CA SER A 95 -15.33 2.79 -13.18
C SER A 95 -15.31 3.31 -14.62
N LEU A 96 -14.80 2.53 -15.57
CA LEU A 96 -14.92 2.88 -16.99
C LEU A 96 -16.38 2.96 -17.46
N ASN A 97 -17.30 2.29 -16.78
CA ASN A 97 -18.73 2.38 -17.07
C ASN A 97 -19.34 3.76 -16.73
N ASP A 98 -18.65 4.56 -15.90
CA ASP A 98 -19.11 5.90 -15.52
C ASP A 98 -18.78 6.95 -16.60
N PHE A 99 -18.07 6.56 -17.67
CA PHE A 99 -17.81 7.39 -18.84
C PHE A 99 -18.80 7.02 -19.97
N PRO A 100 -19.91 7.74 -20.10
CA PRO A 100 -20.87 7.46 -21.14
C PRO A 100 -20.26 7.67 -22.53
N ASP A 101 -20.60 6.80 -23.46
CA ASP A 101 -20.18 6.87 -24.87
C ASP A 101 -18.68 6.61 -25.15
N CYS A 102 -17.90 6.21 -24.19
CA CYS A 102 -16.50 5.81 -24.34
C CYS A 102 -16.34 4.29 -24.47
N ASP A 103 -15.41 3.87 -25.28
CA ASP A 103 -15.01 2.46 -25.48
C ASP A 103 -13.52 2.32 -25.20
N PHE A 104 -13.18 2.21 -23.91
CA PHE A 104 -11.80 2.18 -23.47
C PHE A 104 -11.14 0.83 -23.68
N GLU A 105 -9.98 0.85 -24.29
CA GLU A 105 -9.04 -0.28 -24.36
C GLU A 105 -7.89 -0.05 -23.39
N PHE A 106 -7.61 -1.05 -22.56
CA PHE A 106 -6.50 -1.02 -21.62
C PHE A 106 -5.23 -1.58 -22.25
N ASP A 107 -4.12 -0.87 -22.15
CA ASP A 107 -2.81 -1.28 -22.69
C ASP A 107 -2.17 -2.44 -21.90
N GLY A 108 -2.70 -2.77 -20.73
CA GLY A 108 -2.19 -3.80 -19.83
C GLY A 108 -1.24 -3.27 -18.76
N GLU A 109 -0.90 -1.98 -18.79
CA GLU A 109 0.06 -1.36 -17.85
C GLU A 109 -0.52 -0.14 -17.14
N ILE A 110 -0.62 1.01 -17.81
CA ILE A 110 -0.89 2.31 -17.17
C ILE A 110 -1.90 3.18 -17.91
N THR A 111 -2.37 2.81 -19.10
CA THR A 111 -3.17 3.68 -19.96
C THR A 111 -4.46 3.01 -20.41
N HIS A 112 -5.54 3.77 -20.35
CA HIS A 112 -6.77 3.49 -21.08
C HIS A 112 -6.91 4.46 -22.25
N MET A 113 -7.22 3.96 -23.42
CA MET A 113 -7.46 4.76 -24.63
C MET A 113 -8.86 4.49 -25.17
N ASP A 114 -9.65 5.55 -25.31
CA ASP A 114 -10.95 5.46 -25.98
C ASP A 114 -10.78 5.35 -27.48
N ARG A 115 -11.31 4.30 -28.07
CA ARG A 115 -11.22 4.00 -29.50
C ARG A 115 -11.99 4.98 -30.39
N ARG A 116 -12.96 5.70 -29.82
CA ARG A 116 -13.82 6.60 -30.59
C ARG A 116 -13.31 8.02 -30.60
N SER A 117 -12.98 8.56 -29.44
CA SER A 117 -12.56 9.96 -29.28
C SER A 117 -11.04 10.13 -29.28
N GLY A 118 -10.28 9.07 -29.02
CA GLY A 118 -8.84 9.13 -28.80
C GLY A 118 -8.47 9.70 -27.43
N LEU A 119 -9.44 9.86 -26.51
CA LEU A 119 -9.18 10.27 -25.13
C LEU A 119 -8.31 9.22 -24.44
N THR A 120 -7.27 9.67 -23.76
CA THR A 120 -6.40 8.82 -22.96
C THR A 120 -6.56 9.12 -21.47
N LEU A 121 -6.48 8.09 -20.66
CA LEU A 121 -6.44 8.17 -19.21
C LEU A 121 -5.16 7.45 -18.76
N THR A 122 -4.12 8.22 -18.48
CA THR A 122 -2.79 7.68 -18.16
C THR A 122 -2.44 7.96 -16.71
N VAL A 123 -1.80 6.99 -16.06
CA VAL A 123 -1.30 7.19 -14.69
C VAL A 123 -0.36 8.39 -14.63
N GLY A 124 -0.63 9.31 -13.70
CA GLY A 124 0.08 10.57 -13.54
C GLY A 124 -0.58 11.79 -14.17
N GLU A 125 -1.62 11.62 -14.99
CA GLU A 125 -2.41 12.72 -15.55
C GLU A 125 -3.46 13.23 -14.57
N GLU A 126 -3.83 14.50 -14.71
CA GLU A 126 -4.94 15.10 -13.96
C GLU A 126 -6.29 14.75 -14.60
N LEU A 127 -7.27 14.52 -13.75
CA LEU A 127 -8.66 14.23 -14.12
C LEU A 127 -9.62 15.10 -13.32
#